data_266431787eec4192a67a5ade94a7d97a
#
_entry.id   266431787eec4192a67a5ade94a7d97a
#
_cell.length_a   1.000
_cell.length_b   1.000
_cell.length_c   1.000
_cell.angle_alpha   90.00
_cell.angle_beta   90.00
_cell.angle_gamma   90.00
#
_symmetry.space_group_name_H-M   'P 1'
#
loop_
_entity.id
_entity.type
_entity.pdbx_description
1 polymer ?
#
loop_
_entity_poly.entity_id
_entity_poly.type
_entity_poly.pdbx_seq_one_letter_code
_entity_poly.pdbx_strand_id
1 'polypeptide(L)'
;MPEVNIKKVNDWGQDSTSYIYENPKGKIKLTEQPTFSTHRSGWAYAINALSSIHNSMGVNFYGFLENEFYWQKQNTILPFQNSWVGFLHNPQNYPWWFGPKGLPEVIVNSWEFQDSLEYCKGLYTLTEHHASFLRETLNVPVNVLYHPSEIPEKQFSFDAFMKNAQKRILNVGYWLRKVNSIYYLPIDNNIYTKTKLLPYKEGSDPHKFVNNLRQKELDFEHQTALEYNYYYSESIGYVEELFGLSNDEYDDIFCDNIIFLDMYTCSASNSIIESIARATPILVNPIPPAIEYLGAEYPFYFRSVEEAIDKAFNMELIRQAHEYLKTCEMRKKLTGEYFLEDFQETEIYKSI
;
A
#
# COMPACT_ATOMS: atom_id res chain seq x y z
N MET A 1 -21.77 -24.26 -12.46
CA MET A 1 -22.20 -23.07 -11.68
C MET A 1 -22.23 -21.91 -12.64
N PRO A 2 -23.21 -21.01 -12.62
CA PRO A 2 -23.20 -19.86 -13.49
C PRO A 2 -22.01 -18.95 -13.14
N GLU A 3 -21.23 -18.62 -14.13
CA GLU A 3 -20.07 -17.73 -14.04
C GLU A 3 -20.58 -16.28 -14.03
N VAL A 4 -20.28 -15.52 -12.99
CA VAL A 4 -20.57 -14.09 -12.95
C VAL A 4 -19.33 -13.34 -13.43
N ASN A 5 -19.41 -12.80 -14.62
CA ASN A 5 -18.30 -12.07 -15.25
C ASN A 5 -18.33 -10.61 -14.77
N ILE A 6 -17.44 -10.24 -13.86
CA ILE A 6 -17.27 -8.84 -13.46
C ILE A 6 -16.20 -8.23 -14.34
N LYS A 7 -16.64 -7.50 -15.36
CA LYS A 7 -15.76 -6.74 -16.23
C LYS A 7 -15.24 -5.50 -15.48
N LYS A 8 -13.95 -5.38 -15.33
CA LYS A 8 -13.30 -4.24 -14.70
C LYS A 8 -12.46 -3.50 -15.73
N VAL A 9 -12.71 -2.23 -15.88
CA VAL A 9 -11.81 -1.30 -16.57
C VAL A 9 -11.08 -0.52 -15.49
N ASN A 10 -9.75 -0.64 -15.43
CA ASN A 10 -8.96 0.23 -14.58
C ASN A 10 -8.81 1.60 -15.23
N ASP A 11 -8.49 2.63 -14.45
CA ASP A 11 -8.25 4.00 -14.93
C ASP A 11 -7.10 4.09 -15.96
N TRP A 12 -6.42 2.98 -16.24
CA TRP A 12 -5.26 2.84 -17.13
C TRP A 12 -5.56 2.04 -18.39
N GLY A 13 -6.81 1.65 -18.64
CA GLY A 13 -7.25 0.99 -19.87
C GLY A 13 -6.80 -0.47 -20.04
N GLN A 14 -6.41 -1.15 -18.97
CA GLN A 14 -6.14 -2.59 -19.00
C GLN A 14 -7.34 -3.39 -18.49
N ASP A 15 -7.81 -4.34 -19.30
CA ASP A 15 -8.88 -5.26 -18.91
C ASP A 15 -8.34 -6.29 -17.90
N SER A 16 -8.70 -6.16 -16.63
CA SER A 16 -8.55 -7.25 -15.67
C SER A 16 -9.90 -7.90 -15.45
N THR A 17 -10.08 -9.11 -15.98
CA THR A 17 -11.29 -9.89 -15.74
C THR A 17 -11.09 -10.74 -14.49
N SER A 18 -11.87 -10.46 -13.44
CA SER A 18 -11.95 -11.34 -12.28
C SER A 18 -13.15 -12.25 -12.47
N TYR A 19 -12.94 -13.56 -12.44
CA TYR A 19 -14.02 -14.53 -12.44
C TYR A 19 -14.46 -14.78 -11.00
N ILE A 20 -15.71 -14.45 -10.70
CA ILE A 20 -16.30 -14.71 -9.40
C ILE A 20 -17.38 -15.78 -9.61
N TYR A 21 -17.32 -16.83 -8.83
CA TYR A 21 -18.28 -17.92 -8.90
C TYR A 21 -19.32 -17.77 -7.80
N GLU A 22 -20.61 -17.97 -8.18
CA GLU A 22 -21.69 -17.96 -7.21
C GLU A 22 -21.54 -19.11 -6.20
N ASN A 23 -21.50 -18.79 -4.91
CA ASN A 23 -21.50 -19.76 -3.83
C ASN A 23 -22.69 -19.50 -2.89
N PRO A 24 -23.76 -20.33 -2.95
CA PRO A 24 -24.92 -20.14 -2.09
C PRO A 24 -24.64 -20.20 -0.59
N LYS A 25 -23.48 -20.73 -0.19
CA LYS A 25 -23.01 -20.77 1.21
C LYS A 25 -22.14 -19.56 1.57
N GLY A 26 -21.76 -18.76 0.58
CA GLY A 26 -21.04 -17.52 0.82
C GLY A 26 -21.96 -16.50 1.48
N LYS A 27 -21.39 -15.53 2.15
CA LYS A 27 -22.14 -14.54 2.94
C LYS A 27 -21.99 -13.11 2.44
N ILE A 28 -21.03 -12.86 1.55
CA ILE A 28 -20.77 -11.53 1.02
C ILE A 28 -21.05 -11.43 -0.47
N LYS A 29 -21.58 -10.28 -0.87
CA LYS A 29 -21.76 -9.93 -2.26
C LYS A 29 -20.59 -9.04 -2.70
N LEU A 30 -19.64 -9.65 -3.42
CA LEU A 30 -18.56 -8.89 -4.06
C LEU A 30 -19.15 -8.09 -5.20
N THR A 31 -19.04 -6.77 -5.12
CA THR A 31 -19.45 -5.83 -6.17
C THR A 31 -18.22 -5.47 -7.02
N GLU A 32 -18.41 -4.71 -8.09
CA GLU A 32 -17.30 -4.13 -8.83
C GLU A 32 -16.42 -3.31 -7.87
N GLN A 33 -15.13 -3.59 -7.88
CA GLN A 33 -14.16 -2.95 -7.01
C GLN A 33 -13.14 -2.19 -7.86
N PRO A 34 -12.68 -1.01 -7.43
CA PRO A 34 -11.54 -0.37 -8.07
C PRO A 34 -10.33 -1.28 -7.92
N THR A 35 -9.76 -1.68 -9.04
CA THR A 35 -8.54 -2.50 -9.05
C THR A 35 -7.38 -1.68 -9.57
N PHE A 36 -6.43 -1.40 -8.72
CA PHE A 36 -5.15 -0.82 -9.11
C PHE A 36 -4.26 -1.96 -9.61
N SER A 37 -4.42 -2.33 -10.88
CA SER A 37 -3.98 -3.60 -11.46
C SER A 37 -2.48 -3.71 -11.78
N THR A 38 -1.68 -2.70 -11.45
CA THR A 38 -0.25 -2.67 -11.80
C THR A 38 0.66 -3.34 -10.78
N HIS A 39 0.12 -3.92 -9.72
CA HIS A 39 0.91 -4.52 -8.63
C HIS A 39 0.41 -5.92 -8.30
N ARG A 40 1.34 -6.85 -8.09
CA ARG A 40 1.02 -8.21 -7.61
C ARG A 40 0.33 -8.20 -6.24
N SER A 41 0.61 -7.21 -5.40
CA SER A 41 -0.05 -6.94 -4.12
C SER A 41 -1.28 -6.03 -4.24
N GLY A 42 -1.81 -5.81 -5.44
CA GLY A 42 -2.95 -4.94 -5.67
C GLY A 42 -4.25 -5.53 -5.13
N TRP A 43 -5.25 -4.64 -4.98
CA TRP A 43 -6.55 -5.03 -4.43
C TRP A 43 -7.29 -6.08 -5.27
N ALA A 44 -6.98 -6.21 -6.56
CA ALA A 44 -7.51 -7.29 -7.39
C ALA A 44 -7.17 -8.67 -6.85
N TYR A 45 -5.96 -8.86 -6.32
CA TYR A 45 -5.53 -10.12 -5.73
C TYR A 45 -6.35 -10.44 -4.45
N ALA A 46 -6.59 -9.44 -3.59
CA ALA A 46 -7.42 -9.58 -2.40
C ALA A 46 -8.87 -9.98 -2.76
N ILE A 47 -9.48 -9.34 -3.77
CA ILE A 47 -10.83 -9.68 -4.24
C ILE A 47 -10.87 -11.09 -4.83
N ASN A 48 -9.85 -11.48 -5.59
CA ASN A 48 -9.77 -12.83 -6.14
C ASN A 48 -9.68 -13.89 -5.02
N ALA A 49 -8.94 -13.62 -3.95
CA ALA A 49 -8.88 -14.50 -2.78
C ALA A 49 -10.26 -14.71 -2.14
N LEU A 50 -11.11 -13.68 -2.10
CA LEU A 50 -12.46 -13.75 -1.56
C LEU A 50 -13.51 -14.32 -2.53
N SER A 51 -13.14 -14.58 -3.79
CA SER A 51 -14.11 -14.98 -4.83
C SER A 51 -14.90 -16.24 -4.48
N SER A 52 -14.31 -17.19 -3.74
CA SER A 52 -14.95 -18.45 -3.34
C SER A 52 -16.08 -18.31 -2.32
N ILE A 53 -16.21 -17.16 -1.68
CA ILE A 53 -17.27 -16.87 -0.68
C ILE A 53 -18.28 -15.84 -1.17
N HIS A 54 -18.29 -15.56 -2.48
CA HIS A 54 -19.27 -14.68 -3.08
C HIS A 54 -20.66 -15.31 -3.13
N ASN A 55 -21.68 -14.50 -2.74
CA ASN A 55 -23.10 -14.81 -2.86
C ASN A 55 -23.83 -13.54 -3.30
N SER A 56 -24.55 -13.60 -4.42
CA SER A 56 -25.28 -12.44 -4.95
C SER A 56 -26.38 -11.92 -4.01
N MET A 57 -26.87 -12.76 -3.09
CA MET A 57 -27.82 -12.41 -2.04
C MET A 57 -27.19 -12.07 -0.70
N GLY A 58 -25.87 -12.10 -0.62
CA GLY A 58 -25.10 -11.80 0.60
C GLY A 58 -25.06 -10.33 0.97
N VAL A 59 -24.37 -10.03 2.06
CA VAL A 59 -24.10 -8.67 2.53
C VAL A 59 -23.21 -7.95 1.52
N ASN A 60 -23.54 -6.72 1.16
CA ASN A 60 -22.73 -5.94 0.23
C ASN A 60 -21.32 -5.72 0.78
N PHE A 61 -20.34 -6.02 -0.04
CA PHE A 61 -18.92 -5.84 0.31
C PHE A 61 -18.34 -4.68 -0.50
N TYR A 62 -17.89 -3.65 0.22
CA TYR A 62 -17.21 -2.48 -0.36
C TYR A 62 -15.72 -2.55 -0.04
N GLY A 63 -14.93 -2.96 -1.01
CA GLY A 63 -13.49 -3.13 -0.83
C GLY A 63 -12.71 -1.83 -0.67
N PHE A 64 -13.30 -0.67 -0.97
CA PHE A 64 -12.62 0.61 -0.92
C PHE A 64 -13.63 1.73 -0.58
N LEU A 65 -13.87 1.98 0.70
CA LEU A 65 -14.88 2.95 1.14
C LEU A 65 -14.56 4.39 0.73
N GLU A 66 -13.30 4.75 0.62
CA GLU A 66 -12.88 6.05 0.08
C GLU A 66 -13.34 6.24 -1.36
N ASN A 67 -13.47 5.17 -2.14
CA ASN A 67 -14.06 5.25 -3.47
C ASN A 67 -15.52 5.67 -3.39
N GLU A 68 -16.29 5.03 -2.51
CA GLU A 68 -17.73 5.24 -2.38
C GLU A 68 -18.05 6.62 -1.76
N PHE A 69 -17.35 7.01 -0.71
CA PHE A 69 -17.67 8.24 0.05
C PHE A 69 -16.87 9.48 -0.41
N TYR A 70 -15.87 9.30 -1.28
CA TYR A 70 -15.04 10.43 -1.73
C TYR A 70 -14.81 10.43 -3.25
N TRP A 71 -14.03 9.49 -3.83
CA TRP A 71 -13.56 9.63 -5.22
C TRP A 71 -14.67 9.46 -6.26
N GLN A 72 -15.57 8.51 -6.07
CA GLN A 72 -16.71 8.21 -6.94
C GLN A 72 -18.05 8.50 -6.27
N LYS A 73 -18.06 9.34 -5.25
CA LYS A 73 -19.26 9.68 -4.48
C LYS A 73 -20.46 10.07 -5.36
N GLN A 74 -20.21 10.80 -6.45
CA GLN A 74 -21.27 11.21 -7.39
C GLN A 74 -21.91 10.04 -8.15
N ASN A 75 -21.27 8.89 -8.19
CA ASN A 75 -21.73 7.67 -8.87
C ASN A 75 -22.29 6.64 -7.88
N THR A 76 -22.19 6.90 -6.59
CA THR A 76 -22.64 5.99 -5.53
C THR A 76 -23.97 6.48 -4.95
N ILE A 77 -24.90 5.55 -4.73
CA ILE A 77 -26.15 5.85 -4.03
C ILE A 77 -25.90 5.84 -2.53
N LEU A 78 -25.91 7.02 -1.94
CA LEU A 78 -25.67 7.23 -0.51
C LEU A 78 -26.88 7.93 0.15
N PRO A 79 -27.16 7.69 1.43
CA PRO A 79 -26.53 6.69 2.30
C PRO A 79 -26.87 5.25 1.90
N PHE A 80 -26.05 4.29 2.29
CA PHE A 80 -26.33 2.86 2.09
C PHE A 80 -27.57 2.44 2.88
N GLN A 81 -28.51 1.75 2.21
CA GLN A 81 -29.79 1.32 2.80
C GLN A 81 -29.94 -0.20 2.88
N ASN A 82 -28.87 -0.95 2.59
CA ASN A 82 -28.83 -2.40 2.69
C ASN A 82 -27.63 -2.81 3.52
N SER A 83 -27.68 -3.98 4.13
CA SER A 83 -26.56 -4.51 4.93
C SER A 83 -25.25 -4.49 4.15
N TRP A 84 -24.20 -4.00 4.77
CA TRP A 84 -22.88 -3.87 4.16
C TRP A 84 -21.73 -4.06 5.15
N VAL A 85 -20.57 -4.42 4.60
CA VAL A 85 -19.25 -4.39 5.22
C VAL A 85 -18.29 -3.70 4.28
N GLY A 86 -17.19 -3.14 4.79
CA GLY A 86 -16.24 -2.48 3.89
C GLY A 86 -14.87 -2.23 4.51
N PHE A 87 -13.91 -1.95 3.61
CA PHE A 87 -12.54 -1.61 3.97
C PHE A 87 -12.28 -0.11 3.88
N LEU A 88 -11.61 0.43 4.91
CA LEU A 88 -10.95 1.73 4.88
C LEU A 88 -9.44 1.52 4.71
N HIS A 89 -8.88 2.17 3.69
CA HIS A 89 -7.47 2.02 3.30
C HIS A 89 -6.61 3.20 3.71
N ASN A 90 -7.16 4.42 3.71
CA ASN A 90 -6.40 5.61 4.08
C ASN A 90 -6.22 5.67 5.59
N PRO A 91 -4.98 5.79 6.07
CA PRO A 91 -4.73 5.99 7.49
C PRO A 91 -5.14 7.40 7.93
N GLN A 92 -5.30 7.58 9.23
CA GLN A 92 -5.53 8.90 9.84
C GLN A 92 -4.30 9.82 9.75
N ASN A 93 -4.54 11.12 9.87
CA ASN A 93 -3.49 12.14 10.06
C ASN A 93 -2.44 12.23 8.93
N TYR A 94 -2.77 11.89 7.69
CA TYR A 94 -1.82 12.12 6.61
C TYR A 94 -1.77 13.58 6.17
N PRO A 95 -0.66 14.05 5.56
CA PRO A 95 -0.51 15.44 5.16
C PRO A 95 -1.61 15.90 4.21
N TRP A 96 -2.14 17.11 4.45
CA TRP A 96 -3.29 17.67 3.72
C TRP A 96 -3.09 17.76 2.20
N TRP A 97 -1.86 17.85 1.72
CA TRP A 97 -1.57 17.95 0.29
C TRP A 97 -1.79 16.64 -0.50
N PHE A 98 -1.98 15.52 0.18
CA PHE A 98 -2.42 14.27 -0.44
C PHE A 98 -3.93 14.21 -0.70
N GLY A 99 -4.68 15.22 -0.28
CA GLY A 99 -6.12 15.32 -0.49
C GLY A 99 -6.93 15.11 0.80
N PRO A 100 -7.21 16.21 1.52
CA PRO A 100 -7.79 16.14 2.88
C PRO A 100 -9.17 15.50 2.95
N LYS A 101 -9.93 15.51 1.84
CA LYS A 101 -11.29 14.92 1.80
C LYS A 101 -11.31 13.39 1.84
N GLY A 102 -10.19 12.75 1.53
CA GLY A 102 -10.03 11.29 1.62
C GLY A 102 -9.55 10.81 2.97
N LEU A 103 -9.33 11.70 3.94
CA LEU A 103 -9.00 11.35 5.31
C LEU A 103 -10.14 10.55 5.95
N PRO A 104 -9.87 9.47 6.67
CA PRO A 104 -10.91 8.72 7.36
C PRO A 104 -11.69 9.59 8.34
N GLU A 105 -11.04 10.57 9.00
CA GLU A 105 -11.69 11.55 9.89
C GLU A 105 -12.77 12.37 9.16
N VAL A 106 -12.55 12.68 7.89
CA VAL A 106 -13.54 13.43 7.07
C VAL A 106 -14.66 12.51 6.61
N ILE A 107 -14.32 11.30 6.18
CA ILE A 107 -15.29 10.30 5.70
C ILE A 107 -16.23 9.90 6.83
N VAL A 108 -15.68 9.44 7.97
CA VAL A 108 -16.51 8.93 9.08
C VAL A 108 -17.39 9.98 9.72
N ASN A 109 -17.05 11.25 9.62
CA ASN A 109 -17.88 12.36 10.13
C ASN A 109 -18.86 12.93 9.08
N SER A 110 -18.85 12.41 7.84
CA SER A 110 -19.84 12.82 6.84
C SER A 110 -21.24 12.28 7.17
N TRP A 111 -22.27 13.06 6.86
CA TRP A 111 -23.64 12.63 7.17
C TRP A 111 -24.02 11.35 6.42
N GLU A 112 -23.57 11.18 5.18
CA GLU A 112 -23.83 9.99 4.38
C GLU A 112 -23.23 8.73 4.99
N PHE A 113 -22.02 8.84 5.57
CA PHE A 113 -21.38 7.72 6.25
C PHE A 113 -22.13 7.40 7.56
N GLN A 114 -22.44 8.41 8.36
CA GLN A 114 -23.16 8.24 9.63
C GLN A 114 -24.53 7.60 9.43
N ASP A 115 -25.30 8.06 8.43
CA ASP A 115 -26.60 7.46 8.12
C ASP A 115 -26.45 6.03 7.55
N SER A 116 -25.35 5.73 6.86
CA SER A 116 -25.05 4.36 6.37
C SER A 116 -24.71 3.38 7.50
N LEU A 117 -24.27 3.86 8.66
CA LEU A 117 -23.89 3.00 9.81
C LEU A 117 -25.06 2.17 10.34
N GLU A 118 -26.31 2.60 10.14
CA GLU A 118 -27.50 1.82 10.53
C GLU A 118 -27.50 0.40 9.91
N TYR A 119 -26.96 0.27 8.70
CA TYR A 119 -26.89 -0.98 7.93
C TYR A 119 -25.51 -1.63 7.97
N CYS A 120 -24.52 -0.99 8.61
CA CYS A 120 -23.14 -1.49 8.70
C CYS A 120 -23.05 -2.73 9.60
N LYS A 121 -22.48 -3.81 9.08
CA LYS A 121 -22.18 -5.03 9.86
C LYS A 121 -20.79 -5.04 10.44
N GLY A 122 -19.92 -4.14 9.95
CA GLY A 122 -18.57 -3.95 10.45
C GLY A 122 -17.62 -3.40 9.38
N LEU A 123 -16.48 -2.94 9.87
CA LEU A 123 -15.42 -2.36 9.06
C LEU A 123 -14.15 -3.19 9.14
N TYR A 124 -13.39 -3.15 8.08
CA TYR A 124 -12.07 -3.75 8.01
C TYR A 124 -11.01 -2.69 7.75
N THR A 125 -9.84 -2.91 8.32
CA THR A 125 -8.62 -2.13 8.05
C THR A 125 -7.47 -3.06 7.75
N LEU A 126 -6.35 -2.49 7.29
CA LEU A 126 -5.18 -3.26 6.91
C LEU A 126 -4.07 -3.23 7.99
N THR A 127 -4.31 -2.53 9.11
CA THR A 127 -3.41 -2.46 10.27
C THR A 127 -4.20 -2.23 11.56
N GLU A 128 -3.66 -2.71 12.66
CA GLU A 128 -4.18 -2.44 14.00
C GLU A 128 -4.06 -0.95 14.36
N HIS A 129 -2.99 -0.28 13.89
CA HIS A 129 -2.85 1.16 14.05
C HIS A 129 -4.06 1.94 13.50
N HIS A 130 -4.57 1.55 12.33
CA HIS A 130 -5.74 2.19 11.74
C HIS A 130 -7.04 1.72 12.41
N ALA A 131 -7.14 0.43 12.78
CA ALA A 131 -8.30 -0.12 13.48
C ALA A 131 -8.54 0.55 14.82
N SER A 132 -7.48 0.82 15.58
CA SER A 132 -7.56 1.49 16.87
C SER A 132 -8.24 2.86 16.76
N PHE A 133 -7.86 3.66 15.76
CA PHE A 133 -8.51 4.94 15.48
C PHE A 133 -10.03 4.78 15.19
N LEU A 134 -10.41 3.80 14.37
CA LEU A 134 -11.82 3.58 14.03
C LEU A 134 -12.64 3.07 15.23
N ARG A 135 -12.06 2.20 16.06
CA ARG A 135 -12.72 1.71 17.28
C ARG A 135 -12.94 2.80 18.33
N GLU A 136 -12.04 3.79 18.39
CA GLU A 136 -12.20 4.97 19.25
C GLU A 136 -13.26 5.94 18.71
N THR A 137 -13.48 5.96 17.40
CA THR A 137 -14.35 6.94 16.74
C THR A 137 -15.77 6.41 16.50
N LEU A 138 -15.92 5.10 16.24
CA LEU A 138 -17.17 4.48 15.80
C LEU A 138 -17.62 3.36 16.75
N ASN A 139 -18.93 3.19 16.86
CA ASN A 139 -19.52 2.10 17.62
C ASN A 139 -19.99 0.95 16.70
N VAL A 140 -19.07 0.43 15.88
CA VAL A 140 -19.29 -0.74 15.03
C VAL A 140 -18.11 -1.71 15.16
N PRO A 141 -18.27 -3.01 14.89
CA PRO A 141 -17.15 -3.94 14.87
C PRO A 141 -16.08 -3.51 13.86
N VAL A 142 -14.80 -3.56 14.26
CA VAL A 142 -13.66 -3.28 13.39
C VAL A 142 -12.64 -4.40 13.52
N ASN A 143 -12.39 -5.11 12.41
CA ASN A 143 -11.38 -6.16 12.32
C ASN A 143 -10.21 -5.73 11.43
N VAL A 144 -9.05 -6.30 11.72
CA VAL A 144 -7.84 -6.12 10.91
C VAL A 144 -7.64 -7.33 10.02
N LEU A 145 -7.30 -7.08 8.76
CA LEU A 145 -6.91 -8.11 7.79
C LEU A 145 -5.71 -7.60 7.00
N TYR A 146 -4.60 -8.30 7.10
CA TYR A 146 -3.39 -7.90 6.39
C TYR A 146 -3.56 -8.06 4.88
N HIS A 147 -3.14 -7.03 4.12
CA HIS A 147 -3.29 -7.01 2.68
C HIS A 147 -2.48 -8.14 2.01
N PRO A 148 -3.14 -9.06 1.29
CA PRO A 148 -2.45 -10.19 0.69
C PRO A 148 -1.65 -9.79 -0.55
N SER A 149 -0.64 -10.60 -0.88
CA SER A 149 0.19 -10.46 -2.06
C SER A 149 0.49 -11.82 -2.67
N GLU A 150 0.57 -11.86 -3.98
CA GLU A 150 1.21 -12.98 -4.66
C GLU A 150 2.70 -13.02 -4.27
N ILE A 151 3.19 -14.21 -3.97
CA ILE A 151 4.62 -14.43 -3.73
C ILE A 151 5.23 -14.86 -5.07
N PRO A 152 5.99 -14.00 -5.76
CA PRO A 152 6.54 -14.33 -7.07
C PRO A 152 7.64 -15.38 -6.96
N GLU A 153 7.88 -16.09 -8.04
CA GLU A 153 8.98 -17.09 -8.11
C GLU A 153 10.34 -16.42 -7.97
N LYS A 154 10.51 -15.25 -8.59
CA LYS A 154 11.75 -14.47 -8.44
C LYS A 154 11.81 -13.85 -7.07
N GLN A 155 12.89 -14.16 -6.38
CA GLN A 155 13.21 -13.71 -5.03
C GLN A 155 14.54 -12.95 -5.03
N PHE A 156 14.71 -12.04 -4.08
CA PHE A 156 16.01 -11.40 -3.85
C PHE A 156 17.07 -12.47 -3.52
N SER A 157 18.26 -12.28 -4.07
CA SER A 157 19.43 -13.08 -3.76
C SER A 157 20.59 -12.17 -3.37
N PHE A 158 21.08 -12.33 -2.16
CA PHE A 158 22.25 -11.54 -1.70
C PHE A 158 23.47 -11.75 -2.59
N ASP A 159 23.71 -12.98 -3.06
CA ASP A 159 24.85 -13.28 -3.94
C ASP A 159 24.70 -12.59 -5.32
N ALA A 160 23.49 -12.55 -5.87
CA ALA A 160 23.20 -11.82 -7.11
C ALA A 160 23.36 -10.32 -6.91
N PHE A 161 22.84 -9.78 -5.82
CA PHE A 161 23.03 -8.37 -5.42
C PHE A 161 24.51 -8.00 -5.30
N MET A 162 25.33 -8.86 -4.67
CA MET A 162 26.77 -8.59 -4.54
C MET A 162 27.48 -8.54 -5.89
N LYS A 163 27.07 -9.39 -6.83
CA LYS A 163 27.60 -9.43 -8.21
C LYS A 163 27.05 -8.35 -9.13
N ASN A 164 25.95 -7.73 -8.76
CA ASN A 164 25.34 -6.67 -9.56
C ASN A 164 26.31 -5.47 -9.66
N ALA A 165 26.80 -5.19 -10.86
CA ALA A 165 27.70 -4.07 -11.13
C ALA A 165 26.99 -2.71 -11.12
N GLN A 166 25.65 -2.71 -11.25
CA GLN A 166 24.81 -1.50 -11.30
C GLN A 166 23.78 -1.52 -10.17
N LYS A 167 24.29 -1.55 -8.93
CA LYS A 167 23.41 -1.51 -7.75
C LYS A 167 22.56 -0.25 -7.73
N ARG A 168 21.29 -0.42 -7.37
CA ARG A 168 20.34 0.69 -7.22
C ARG A 168 19.81 0.77 -5.79
N ILE A 169 19.49 1.99 -5.39
CA ILE A 169 18.57 2.25 -4.29
C ILE A 169 17.25 2.69 -4.90
N LEU A 170 16.22 1.86 -4.74
CA LEU A 170 14.92 2.04 -5.37
C LEU A 170 13.95 2.75 -4.44
N ASN A 171 13.34 3.84 -4.91
CA ASN A 171 12.17 4.45 -4.28
C ASN A 171 10.92 4.10 -5.10
N VAL A 172 9.96 3.43 -4.47
CA VAL A 172 8.80 2.86 -5.17
C VAL A 172 7.52 3.57 -4.80
N GLY A 173 6.79 4.04 -5.82
CA GLY A 173 5.50 4.70 -5.65
C GLY A 173 5.58 6.11 -5.06
N TYR A 174 4.44 6.65 -4.66
CA TYR A 174 4.34 8.06 -4.21
C TYR A 174 3.32 8.30 -3.08
N TRP A 175 2.27 7.47 -2.97
CA TRP A 175 1.18 7.74 -2.02
C TRP A 175 1.67 7.68 -0.58
N LEU A 176 1.46 8.75 0.19
CA LEU A 176 1.86 8.95 1.60
C LEU A 176 3.36 8.81 1.88
N ARG A 177 4.19 8.91 0.84
CA ARG A 177 5.65 8.93 0.97
C ARG A 177 6.17 10.36 0.99
N LYS A 178 7.31 10.58 1.61
CA LYS A 178 8.11 11.79 1.38
C LYS A 178 8.70 11.68 -0.01
N VAL A 179 8.00 12.26 -0.98
CA VAL A 179 8.26 12.03 -2.42
C VAL A 179 9.59 12.59 -2.89
N ASN A 180 10.16 13.54 -2.14
CA ASN A 180 11.47 14.13 -2.42
C ASN A 180 12.62 13.42 -1.71
N SER A 181 12.37 12.50 -0.77
CA SER A 181 13.41 11.89 0.06
C SER A 181 14.54 11.23 -0.73
N ILE A 182 14.24 10.56 -1.84
CA ILE A 182 15.26 9.93 -2.69
C ILE A 182 16.16 10.95 -3.38
N TYR A 183 15.65 12.16 -3.69
CA TYR A 183 16.43 13.20 -4.36
C TYR A 183 17.42 13.84 -3.39
N TYR A 184 17.09 13.90 -2.10
CA TYR A 184 17.95 14.45 -1.05
C TYR A 184 18.91 13.42 -0.43
N LEU A 185 18.74 12.15 -0.73
CA LEU A 185 19.61 11.10 -0.21
C LEU A 185 21.04 11.30 -0.74
N PRO A 186 22.04 11.66 0.10
CA PRO A 186 23.38 12.02 -0.33
C PRO A 186 24.24 10.76 -0.56
N ILE A 187 23.85 9.96 -1.53
CA ILE A 187 24.58 8.75 -1.95
C ILE A 187 25.32 9.03 -3.24
N ASP A 188 26.60 8.61 -3.28
CA ASP A 188 27.43 8.67 -4.47
C ASP A 188 26.91 7.71 -5.55
N ASN A 189 26.54 8.27 -6.70
CA ASN A 189 26.05 7.52 -7.85
C ASN A 189 27.07 6.53 -8.47
N ASN A 190 28.34 6.62 -8.10
CA ASN A 190 29.34 5.62 -8.48
C ASN A 190 29.17 4.27 -7.76
N ILE A 191 28.44 4.23 -6.64
CA ILE A 191 28.23 3.02 -5.86
C ILE A 191 26.77 2.55 -6.03
N TYR A 192 25.83 3.47 -5.88
CA TYR A 192 24.41 3.22 -6.07
C TYR A 192 23.79 4.24 -7.01
N THR A 193 23.08 3.78 -8.02
CA THR A 193 22.17 4.63 -8.79
C THR A 193 20.89 4.84 -7.99
N LYS A 194 20.58 6.08 -7.61
CA LYS A 194 19.29 6.43 -7.04
C LYS A 194 18.24 6.31 -8.13
N THR A 195 17.22 5.46 -7.92
CA THR A 195 16.21 5.18 -8.94
C THR A 195 14.81 5.29 -8.36
N LYS A 196 13.93 6.05 -9.01
CA LYS A 196 12.51 6.14 -8.68
C LYS A 196 11.69 5.32 -9.66
N LEU A 197 10.90 4.38 -9.12
CA LEU A 197 9.97 3.57 -9.90
C LEU A 197 8.58 4.16 -9.84
N LEU A 198 7.99 4.41 -11.00
CA LEU A 198 6.68 5.02 -11.17
C LEU A 198 5.81 4.14 -12.08
N PRO A 199 4.58 3.76 -11.64
CA PRO A 199 3.76 2.77 -12.34
C PRO A 199 3.02 3.31 -13.57
N TYR A 200 3.28 4.52 -14.00
CA TYR A 200 2.59 5.22 -15.09
C TYR A 200 3.59 5.73 -16.15
N LYS A 201 3.07 6.23 -17.26
CA LYS A 201 3.89 6.79 -18.34
C LYS A 201 4.38 8.20 -18.01
N GLU A 202 5.58 8.53 -18.44
CA GLU A 202 6.12 9.88 -18.39
C GLU A 202 5.17 10.88 -19.07
N GLY A 203 4.99 12.06 -18.47
CA GLY A 203 4.12 13.12 -19.00
C GLY A 203 2.61 12.87 -18.87
N SER A 204 2.18 11.72 -18.37
CA SER A 204 0.78 11.42 -18.08
C SER A 204 0.22 12.28 -16.93
N ASP A 205 -1.11 12.29 -16.76
CA ASP A 205 -1.73 13.07 -15.68
C ASP A 205 -1.31 12.59 -14.28
N PRO A 206 -1.12 11.28 -14.00
CA PRO A 206 -0.52 10.85 -12.76
C PRO A 206 0.92 11.33 -12.56
N HIS A 207 1.73 11.40 -13.61
CA HIS A 207 3.08 11.98 -13.53
C HIS A 207 3.00 13.45 -13.11
N LYS A 208 2.13 14.23 -13.74
CA LYS A 208 1.89 15.64 -13.37
C LYS A 208 1.39 15.76 -11.92
N PHE A 209 0.53 14.84 -11.48
CA PHE A 209 0.05 14.81 -10.11
C PHE A 209 1.20 14.59 -9.10
N VAL A 210 2.09 13.63 -9.36
CA VAL A 210 3.25 13.38 -8.49
C VAL A 210 4.21 14.56 -8.47
N ASN A 211 4.45 15.21 -9.61
CA ASN A 211 5.27 16.43 -9.65
C ASN A 211 4.64 17.58 -8.85
N ASN A 212 3.30 17.68 -8.86
CA ASN A 212 2.60 18.64 -8.01
C ASN A 212 2.73 18.29 -6.51
N LEU A 213 2.67 17.00 -6.14
CA LEU A 213 2.92 16.57 -4.77
C LEU A 213 4.35 16.92 -4.33
N ARG A 214 5.34 16.68 -5.19
CA ARG A 214 6.74 17.05 -4.93
C ARG A 214 6.88 18.54 -4.64
N GLN A 215 6.24 19.39 -5.46
CA GLN A 215 6.30 20.85 -5.24
C GLN A 215 5.64 21.25 -3.93
N LYS A 216 4.47 20.71 -3.61
CA LYS A 216 3.77 21.00 -2.35
C LYS A 216 4.56 20.56 -1.11
N GLU A 217 5.24 19.41 -1.20
CA GLU A 217 6.13 18.95 -0.13
C GLU A 217 7.30 19.92 0.05
N LEU A 218 7.95 20.35 -1.06
CA LEU A 218 9.02 21.34 -1.02
C LEU A 218 8.57 22.69 -0.41
N ASP A 219 7.41 23.18 -0.83
CA ASP A 219 6.87 24.44 -0.31
C ASP A 219 6.63 24.36 1.20
N PHE A 220 6.10 23.23 1.68
CA PHE A 220 5.92 22.97 3.10
C PHE A 220 7.24 22.85 3.86
N GLU A 221 8.20 22.11 3.32
CA GLU A 221 9.53 21.92 3.91
C GLU A 221 10.30 23.23 3.97
N HIS A 222 10.24 24.07 2.92
CA HIS A 222 10.85 25.41 2.91
C HIS A 222 10.21 26.30 3.96
N GLN A 223 8.88 26.29 4.09
CA GLN A 223 8.20 27.08 5.12
C GLN A 223 8.61 26.60 6.52
N THR A 224 8.65 25.30 6.75
CA THR A 224 9.08 24.71 8.02
C THR A 224 10.56 25.01 8.31
N ALA A 225 11.44 24.94 7.33
CA ALA A 225 12.86 25.27 7.47
C ALA A 225 13.08 26.72 7.84
N LEU A 226 12.30 27.65 7.26
CA LEU A 226 12.33 29.08 7.63
C LEU A 226 11.85 29.32 9.07
N GLU A 227 10.84 28.59 9.54
CA GLU A 227 10.32 28.68 10.90
C GLU A 227 11.31 28.15 11.96
N TYR A 228 12.08 27.07 11.62
CA TYR A 228 12.96 26.38 12.54
C TYR A 228 14.46 26.59 12.29
N ASN A 229 14.84 27.51 11.38
CA ASN A 229 16.25 27.76 10.97
C ASN A 229 17.00 26.50 10.48
N TYR A 230 16.31 25.58 9.86
CA TYR A 230 16.93 24.42 9.21
C TYR A 230 17.42 24.79 7.81
N TYR A 231 18.69 24.55 7.53
CA TYR A 231 19.23 24.68 6.16
C TYR A 231 18.88 23.44 5.35
N TYR A 232 18.05 23.61 4.35
CA TYR A 232 17.81 22.60 3.34
C TYR A 232 19.05 22.48 2.42
N SER A 233 19.66 21.29 2.33
CA SER A 233 20.65 21.08 1.27
C SER A 233 19.91 20.86 -0.04
N GLU A 234 20.15 21.72 -1.03
CA GLU A 234 19.65 21.52 -2.40
C GLU A 234 20.04 20.13 -2.91
N SER A 235 19.15 19.55 -3.73
CA SER A 235 19.27 18.21 -4.33
C SER A 235 20.70 17.78 -4.62
N ILE A 236 21.08 16.66 -4.08
CA ILE A 236 22.42 16.10 -4.27
C ILE A 236 22.35 14.95 -5.28
N GLY A 237 22.68 15.27 -6.53
CA GLY A 237 22.93 14.29 -7.56
C GLY A 237 21.69 13.85 -8.38
N TYR A 238 21.96 13.05 -9.37
CA TYR A 238 20.99 12.54 -10.35
C TYR A 238 20.14 11.42 -9.74
N VAL A 239 18.85 11.43 -10.07
CA VAL A 239 17.91 10.31 -9.80
C VAL A 239 17.36 9.84 -11.14
N GLU A 240 17.57 8.56 -11.43
CA GLU A 240 16.96 7.91 -12.58
C GLU A 240 15.47 7.69 -12.31
N GLU A 241 14.61 8.05 -13.25
CA GLU A 241 13.18 7.76 -13.17
C GLU A 241 12.80 6.69 -14.19
N LEU A 242 12.21 5.58 -13.73
CA LEU A 242 11.75 4.49 -14.58
C LEU A 242 10.22 4.40 -14.52
N PHE A 243 9.60 4.31 -15.70
CA PHE A 243 8.17 4.39 -15.88
C PHE A 243 7.61 3.11 -16.51
N GLY A 244 6.46 2.65 -16.01
CA GLY A 244 5.62 1.67 -16.68
C GLY A 244 6.31 0.34 -17.00
N LEU A 245 7.15 -0.15 -16.08
CA LEU A 245 7.81 -1.45 -16.23
C LEU A 245 6.78 -2.58 -16.35
N SER A 246 7.06 -3.57 -17.16
CA SER A 246 6.35 -4.85 -17.14
C SER A 246 6.55 -5.55 -15.78
N ASN A 247 5.72 -6.56 -15.48
CA ASN A 247 5.86 -7.31 -14.24
C ASN A 247 7.23 -8.00 -14.11
N ASP A 248 7.76 -8.54 -15.21
CA ASP A 248 9.07 -9.20 -15.20
C ASP A 248 10.21 -8.20 -14.97
N GLU A 249 10.20 -7.07 -15.67
CA GLU A 249 11.18 -6.00 -15.46
C GLU A 249 11.11 -5.42 -14.05
N TYR A 250 9.90 -5.30 -13.50
CA TYR A 250 9.70 -4.86 -12.13
C TYR A 250 10.25 -5.88 -11.12
N ASP A 251 9.96 -7.18 -11.31
CA ASP A 251 10.51 -8.24 -10.46
C ASP A 251 12.03 -8.30 -10.54
N ASP A 252 12.60 -8.12 -11.74
CA ASP A 252 14.04 -8.11 -11.95
C ASP A 252 14.71 -6.99 -11.16
N ILE A 253 14.27 -5.76 -11.37
CA ILE A 253 14.88 -4.61 -10.71
C ILE A 253 14.65 -4.63 -9.20
N PHE A 254 13.47 -5.10 -8.74
CA PHE A 254 13.12 -5.17 -7.33
C PHE A 254 13.92 -6.24 -6.57
N CYS A 255 14.19 -7.39 -7.21
CA CYS A 255 14.94 -8.49 -6.60
C CYS A 255 16.46 -8.34 -6.68
N ASP A 256 16.98 -7.47 -7.54
CA ASP A 256 18.43 -7.29 -7.73
C ASP A 256 18.99 -6.07 -6.99
N ASN A 257 18.16 -5.36 -6.19
CA ASN A 257 18.50 -4.09 -5.57
C ASN A 257 17.90 -3.96 -4.16
N ILE A 258 18.19 -2.85 -3.46
CA ILE A 258 17.58 -2.53 -2.17
C ILE A 258 16.54 -1.42 -2.32
N ILE A 259 15.54 -1.42 -1.44
CA ILE A 259 14.46 -0.43 -1.45
C ILE A 259 14.75 0.64 -0.39
N PHE A 260 14.37 1.88 -0.68
CA PHE A 260 14.40 3.00 0.26
C PHE A 260 13.04 3.71 0.27
N LEU A 261 12.41 3.76 1.42
CA LEU A 261 11.17 4.50 1.64
C LEU A 261 11.27 5.35 2.90
N ASP A 262 10.99 6.64 2.75
CA ASP A 262 10.66 7.54 3.87
C ASP A 262 9.19 7.94 3.74
N MET A 263 8.39 7.60 4.74
CA MET A 263 6.94 7.73 4.70
C MET A 263 6.42 8.64 5.79
N TYR A 264 5.34 9.38 5.50
CA TYR A 264 4.58 10.10 6.54
C TYR A 264 3.76 9.12 7.37
N THR A 265 3.03 8.25 6.71
CA THR A 265 2.19 7.20 7.30
C THR A 265 1.80 6.19 6.22
N CYS A 266 1.14 5.11 6.60
CA CYS A 266 0.42 4.21 5.69
C CYS A 266 -0.61 3.39 6.49
N SER A 267 -1.58 2.79 5.82
CA SER A 267 -2.31 1.65 6.38
C SER A 267 -1.58 0.37 5.98
N ALA A 268 -1.59 0.03 4.68
CA ALA A 268 -0.69 -0.98 4.13
C ALA A 268 0.15 -0.35 3.01
N SER A 269 1.43 -0.62 2.98
CA SER A 269 2.32 -0.16 1.90
C SER A 269 2.64 -1.33 0.97
N ASN A 270 2.18 -1.26 -0.28
CA ASN A 270 2.51 -2.29 -1.27
C ASN A 270 4.02 -2.56 -1.37
N SER A 271 4.84 -1.51 -1.28
CA SER A 271 6.30 -1.68 -1.35
C SER A 271 6.87 -2.46 -0.15
N ILE A 272 6.30 -2.30 1.05
CA ILE A 272 6.67 -3.12 2.22
C ILE A 272 6.22 -4.57 2.00
N ILE A 273 4.97 -4.76 1.59
CA ILE A 273 4.39 -6.08 1.34
C ILE A 273 5.18 -6.83 0.26
N GLU A 274 5.50 -6.16 -0.83
CA GLU A 274 6.29 -6.71 -1.94
C GLU A 274 7.73 -7.01 -1.52
N SER A 275 8.32 -6.19 -0.64
CA SER A 275 9.64 -6.48 -0.05
C SER A 275 9.60 -7.74 0.81
N ILE A 276 8.57 -7.93 1.63
CA ILE A 276 8.38 -9.16 2.41
C ILE A 276 8.18 -10.35 1.47
N ALA A 277 7.31 -10.21 0.46
CA ALA A 277 6.99 -11.28 -0.48
C ALA A 277 8.21 -11.75 -1.30
N ARG A 278 9.14 -10.86 -1.62
CA ARG A 278 10.38 -11.15 -2.37
C ARG A 278 11.62 -11.32 -1.50
N ALA A 279 11.47 -11.10 -0.19
CA ALA A 279 12.59 -11.02 0.75
C ALA A 279 13.66 -9.96 0.34
N THR A 280 13.22 -8.87 -0.28
CA THR A 280 14.07 -7.76 -0.72
C THR A 280 14.31 -6.80 0.44
N PRO A 281 15.57 -6.52 0.82
CA PRO A 281 15.88 -5.58 1.90
C PRO A 281 15.28 -4.19 1.64
N ILE A 282 14.56 -3.66 2.63
CA ILE A 282 13.91 -2.35 2.55
C ILE A 282 14.37 -1.45 3.70
N LEU A 283 15.08 -0.38 3.36
CA LEU A 283 15.34 0.74 4.26
C LEU A 283 14.06 1.55 4.41
N VAL A 284 13.53 1.64 5.62
CA VAL A 284 12.27 2.33 5.89
C VAL A 284 12.27 2.98 7.26
N ASN A 285 11.62 4.14 7.40
CA ASN A 285 11.45 4.76 8.71
C ASN A 285 10.43 3.96 9.56
N PRO A 286 10.66 3.84 10.90
CA PRO A 286 9.87 2.96 11.79
C PRO A 286 8.55 3.61 12.21
N ILE A 287 7.67 3.90 11.25
CA ILE A 287 6.29 4.31 11.55
C ILE A 287 5.47 3.11 12.05
N PRO A 288 4.43 3.31 12.88
CA PRO A 288 3.68 2.21 13.48
C PRO A 288 3.20 1.15 12.49
N PRO A 289 2.59 1.48 11.34
CA PRO A 289 2.19 0.47 10.37
C PRO A 289 3.36 -0.31 9.73
N ALA A 290 4.51 0.34 9.54
CA ALA A 290 5.70 -0.35 9.04
C ALA A 290 6.23 -1.36 10.07
N ILE A 291 6.23 -0.99 11.36
CA ILE A 291 6.60 -1.88 12.45
C ILE A 291 5.63 -3.06 12.57
N GLU A 292 4.34 -2.83 12.33
CA GLU A 292 3.32 -3.88 12.37
C GLU A 292 3.56 -4.96 11.28
N TYR A 293 3.95 -4.54 10.07
CA TYR A 293 4.24 -5.47 8.98
C TYR A 293 5.62 -6.11 9.06
N LEU A 294 6.65 -5.35 9.43
CA LEU A 294 8.04 -5.83 9.42
C LEU A 294 8.51 -6.40 10.76
N GLY A 295 7.81 -6.08 11.86
CA GLY A 295 8.24 -6.42 13.21
C GLY A 295 9.22 -5.41 13.80
N ALA A 296 9.19 -5.27 15.15
CA ALA A 296 10.04 -4.30 15.85
C ALA A 296 11.56 -4.61 15.71
N GLU A 297 11.89 -5.88 15.52
CA GLU A 297 13.28 -6.36 15.42
C GLU A 297 13.84 -6.32 14.00
N TYR A 298 13.09 -5.77 13.02
CA TYR A 298 13.59 -5.67 11.66
C TYR A 298 14.84 -4.78 11.60
N PRO A 299 16.00 -5.27 11.09
CA PRO A 299 17.28 -4.61 11.31
C PRO A 299 17.50 -3.36 10.43
N PHE A 300 16.69 -3.16 9.39
CA PHE A 300 16.96 -2.18 8.34
C PHE A 300 16.09 -0.92 8.44
N TYR A 301 15.53 -0.62 9.63
CA TYR A 301 14.92 0.67 9.94
C TYR A 301 15.95 1.80 10.01
N PHE A 302 15.56 3.02 9.64
CA PHE A 302 16.36 4.22 9.84
C PHE A 302 15.55 5.35 10.50
N ARG A 303 16.20 6.22 11.25
CA ARG A 303 15.60 7.39 11.90
C ARG A 303 16.18 8.71 11.41
N SER A 304 17.31 8.66 10.69
CA SER A 304 17.90 9.83 10.03
C SER A 304 18.44 9.44 8.66
N VAL A 305 18.69 10.45 7.82
CA VAL A 305 19.27 10.26 6.49
C VAL A 305 20.68 9.66 6.59
N GLU A 306 21.48 10.09 7.59
CA GLU A 306 22.81 9.58 7.85
C GLU A 306 22.76 8.09 8.20
N GLU A 307 21.84 7.70 9.09
CA GLU A 307 21.64 6.29 9.43
C GLU A 307 21.21 5.46 8.20
N ALA A 308 20.39 6.01 7.34
CA ALA A 308 19.96 5.34 6.10
C ALA A 308 21.17 5.07 5.18
N ILE A 309 22.08 6.06 5.06
CA ILE A 309 23.29 5.92 4.27
C ILE A 309 24.21 4.86 4.85
N ASP A 310 24.51 4.95 6.15
CA ASP A 310 25.39 3.99 6.82
C ASP A 310 24.88 2.56 6.65
N LYS A 311 23.58 2.36 6.78
CA LYS A 311 22.95 1.06 6.59
C LYS A 311 22.97 0.61 5.12
N ALA A 312 22.76 1.49 4.17
CA ALA A 312 22.81 1.15 2.74
C ALA A 312 24.18 0.64 2.30
N PHE A 313 25.26 1.08 2.95
CA PHE A 313 26.63 0.61 2.69
C PHE A 313 27.05 -0.61 3.52
N ASN A 314 26.23 -1.02 4.48
CA ASN A 314 26.54 -2.16 5.34
C ASN A 314 26.02 -3.47 4.71
N MET A 315 26.88 -4.14 3.94
CA MET A 315 26.55 -5.39 3.24
C MET A 315 26.07 -6.50 4.17
N GLU A 316 26.65 -6.58 5.38
CA GLU A 316 26.24 -7.58 6.37
C GLU A 316 24.82 -7.30 6.88
N LEU A 317 24.48 -6.04 7.09
CA LEU A 317 23.15 -5.65 7.51
C LEU A 317 22.09 -5.88 6.40
N ILE A 318 22.46 -5.65 5.13
CA ILE A 318 21.63 -5.99 3.98
C ILE A 318 21.34 -7.50 3.95
N ARG A 319 22.36 -8.33 4.19
CA ARG A 319 22.22 -9.78 4.29
C ARG A 319 21.29 -10.18 5.44
N GLN A 320 21.46 -9.58 6.61
CA GLN A 320 20.60 -9.83 7.77
C GLN A 320 19.15 -9.43 7.51
N ALA A 321 18.90 -8.29 6.86
CA ALA A 321 17.57 -7.86 6.49
C ALA A 321 16.90 -8.84 5.51
N HIS A 322 17.64 -9.33 4.51
CA HIS A 322 17.17 -10.36 3.60
C HIS A 322 16.78 -11.65 4.34
N GLU A 323 17.66 -12.20 5.18
CA GLU A 323 17.39 -13.43 5.92
C GLU A 323 16.22 -13.26 6.90
N TYR A 324 16.08 -12.09 7.52
CA TYR A 324 14.94 -11.77 8.36
C TYR A 324 13.62 -11.85 7.56
N LEU A 325 13.55 -11.21 6.39
CA LEU A 325 12.33 -11.18 5.56
C LEU A 325 11.95 -12.56 5.02
N LYS A 326 12.92 -13.44 4.78
CA LYS A 326 12.65 -14.83 4.37
C LYS A 326 11.87 -15.61 5.41
N THR A 327 12.06 -15.30 6.68
CA THR A 327 11.56 -16.11 7.82
C THR A 327 10.54 -15.37 8.67
N CYS A 328 10.26 -14.09 8.41
CA CYS A 328 9.31 -13.31 9.21
C CYS A 328 7.90 -13.89 9.14
N GLU A 329 7.19 -13.88 10.27
CA GLU A 329 5.83 -14.41 10.40
C GLU A 329 4.83 -13.73 9.45
N MET A 330 5.00 -12.43 9.19
CA MET A 330 4.12 -11.70 8.28
C MET A 330 4.10 -12.29 6.88
N ARG A 331 5.22 -12.86 6.39
CA ARG A 331 5.29 -13.48 5.07
C ARG A 331 4.23 -14.58 4.88
N LYS A 332 3.94 -15.36 5.92
CA LYS A 332 2.90 -16.40 5.89
C LYS A 332 1.50 -15.80 5.83
N LYS A 333 1.30 -14.65 6.48
CA LYS A 333 0.02 -13.94 6.55
C LYS A 333 -0.35 -13.20 5.28
N LEU A 334 0.61 -13.02 4.35
CA LEU A 334 0.37 -12.29 3.10
C LEU A 334 -0.15 -13.18 1.95
N THR A 335 -0.42 -14.45 2.17
CA THR A 335 -0.99 -15.30 1.10
C THR A 335 -2.49 -15.07 0.94
N GLY A 336 -3.02 -15.33 -0.26
CA GLY A 336 -4.45 -15.24 -0.53
C GLY A 336 -5.28 -16.24 0.27
N GLU A 337 -4.72 -17.45 0.49
CA GLU A 337 -5.33 -18.49 1.31
C GLU A 337 -5.46 -18.03 2.77
N TYR A 338 -4.38 -17.49 3.35
CA TYR A 338 -4.43 -16.96 4.72
C TYR A 338 -5.43 -15.82 4.83
N PHE A 339 -5.45 -14.91 3.86
CA PHE A 339 -6.40 -13.78 3.84
C PHE A 339 -7.85 -14.25 3.81
N LEU A 340 -8.17 -15.28 3.01
CA LEU A 340 -9.51 -15.87 2.97
C LEU A 340 -9.88 -16.52 4.29
N GLU A 341 -8.99 -17.34 4.87
CA GLU A 341 -9.21 -18.01 6.14
C GLU A 341 -9.40 -16.99 7.26
N ASP A 342 -8.51 -15.99 7.35
CA ASP A 342 -8.56 -14.94 8.38
C ASP A 342 -9.85 -14.10 8.24
N PHE A 343 -10.26 -13.76 7.01
CA PHE A 343 -11.52 -13.08 6.73
C PHE A 343 -12.72 -13.87 7.26
N GLN A 344 -12.75 -15.19 7.01
CA GLN A 344 -13.84 -16.06 7.46
C GLN A 344 -13.86 -16.25 8.99
N GLU A 345 -12.73 -16.13 9.65
CA GLU A 345 -12.59 -16.23 11.11
C GLU A 345 -12.96 -14.93 11.84
N THR A 346 -13.08 -13.79 11.15
CA THR A 346 -13.48 -12.52 11.78
C THR A 346 -14.86 -12.60 12.44
N GLU A 347 -15.05 -11.86 13.53
CA GLU A 347 -16.36 -11.72 14.17
C GLU A 347 -17.41 -11.15 13.22
N ILE A 348 -17.01 -10.22 12.37
CA ILE A 348 -17.87 -9.60 11.36
C ILE A 348 -18.41 -10.68 10.41
N TYR A 349 -17.55 -11.50 9.79
CA TYR A 349 -18.00 -12.52 8.85
C TYR A 349 -18.82 -13.63 9.53
N LYS A 350 -18.50 -13.97 10.76
CA LYS A 350 -19.28 -14.97 11.52
C LYS A 350 -20.69 -14.47 11.85
N SER A 351 -20.85 -13.17 12.05
CA SER A 351 -22.13 -12.55 12.47
C SER A 351 -23.12 -12.29 11.33
N ILE A 352 -22.69 -12.27 10.08
CA ILE A 352 -23.51 -12.02 8.88
C ILE A 352 -24.06 -13.30 8.27
#